data_1de06c626cb4fb7bbf9cbd6d1d762df9
#
_entry.id   1de06c626cb4fb7bbf9cbd6d1d762df9
#
_cell.length_a   1.000
_cell.length_b   1.000
_cell.length_c   1.000
_cell.angle_alpha   90.00
_cell.angle_beta   90.00
_cell.angle_gamma   90.00
#
_symmetry.space_group_name_H-M   'P 1'
#
loop_
_entity.id
_entity.type
_entity.pdbx_description
1 polymer ?
#
loop_
_entity_poly.entity_id
_entity_poly.type
_entity_poly.pdbx_seq_one_letter_code
_entity_poly.pdbx_strand_id
1 'polypeptide(L)'
;LPAFSRFAKTFEPGSVIIAEYERGETFYLIQSGSVQLVKCVNDARKNLDILHPGEFFGEMAILENSPRSATCVAIDKVEVLEFNKENFEILITGNPQMALILLKLFCKRIYDQKRRLEILVTTDPLARIAEVFLMFDEMNPVTNSTGKSRTFNLTVSDLVHWAGLTTE
;
A
#
# COMPACT_ATOMS: atom_id res chain seq x y z
N LEU A 1 3.59 -20.77 -2.49
CA LEU A 1 3.09 -21.84 -1.61
C LEU A 1 1.92 -22.53 -2.31
N PRO A 2 1.95 -23.87 -2.58
CA PRO A 2 0.90 -24.58 -3.35
C PRO A 2 -0.50 -24.46 -2.75
N ALA A 3 -0.60 -24.24 -1.44
CA ALA A 3 -1.87 -24.13 -0.73
C ALA A 3 -2.71 -22.88 -1.06
N PHE A 4 -2.09 -21.84 -1.60
CA PHE A 4 -2.76 -20.56 -1.91
C PHE A 4 -3.01 -20.34 -3.39
N SER A 5 -2.60 -21.27 -4.27
CA SER A 5 -2.78 -21.12 -5.73
C SER A 5 -4.24 -20.93 -6.17
N ARG A 6 -5.19 -21.49 -5.43
CA ARG A 6 -6.64 -21.33 -5.68
C ARG A 6 -7.15 -19.90 -5.45
N PHE A 7 -6.41 -19.07 -4.74
CA PHE A 7 -6.75 -17.68 -4.44
C PHE A 7 -5.97 -16.71 -5.35
N ALA A 8 -5.06 -17.22 -6.18
CA ALA A 8 -4.24 -16.39 -7.04
C ALA A 8 -5.05 -15.80 -8.20
N LYS A 9 -4.92 -14.51 -8.40
CA LYS A 9 -5.43 -13.78 -9.57
C LYS A 9 -4.35 -12.90 -10.14
N THR A 10 -4.41 -12.70 -11.45
CA THR A 10 -3.49 -11.83 -12.19
C THR A 10 -4.26 -10.72 -12.87
N PHE A 11 -3.72 -9.52 -12.83
CA PHE A 11 -4.25 -8.34 -13.52
C PHE A 11 -3.18 -7.74 -14.42
N GLU A 12 -3.60 -7.38 -15.64
CA GLU A 12 -2.72 -6.73 -16.61
C GLU A 12 -2.55 -5.23 -16.28
N PRO A 13 -1.46 -4.59 -16.73
CA PRO A 13 -1.24 -3.16 -16.52
C PRO A 13 -2.43 -2.32 -16.97
N GLY A 14 -2.82 -1.33 -16.16
CA GLY A 14 -3.97 -0.46 -16.39
C GLY A 14 -5.33 -1.04 -16.01
N SER A 15 -5.41 -2.31 -15.60
CA SER A 15 -6.67 -2.92 -15.16
C SER A 15 -7.17 -2.29 -13.87
N VAL A 16 -8.47 -1.97 -13.83
CA VAL A 16 -9.16 -1.60 -12.59
C VAL A 16 -9.48 -2.88 -11.83
N ILE A 17 -8.88 -3.03 -10.65
CA ILE A 17 -9.09 -4.21 -9.77
C ILE A 17 -10.30 -3.98 -8.86
N ILE A 18 -10.44 -2.77 -8.34
CA ILE A 18 -11.53 -2.31 -7.49
C ILE A 18 -11.97 -0.94 -8.01
N ALA A 19 -13.27 -0.68 -8.09
CA ALA A 19 -13.81 0.65 -8.35
C ALA A 19 -14.37 1.29 -7.07
N GLU A 20 -14.09 2.58 -6.87
CA GLU A 20 -14.62 3.38 -5.76
C GLU A 20 -16.16 3.33 -5.75
N TYR A 21 -16.76 3.28 -4.57
CA TYR A 21 -18.21 3.18 -4.29
C TYR A 21 -18.87 1.85 -4.64
N GLU A 22 -18.21 0.90 -5.28
CA GLU A 22 -18.74 -0.44 -5.45
C GLU A 22 -18.89 -1.17 -4.11
N ARG A 23 -19.84 -2.09 -4.03
CA ARG A 23 -19.90 -3.06 -2.93
C ARG A 23 -18.79 -4.09 -3.12
N GLY A 24 -18.10 -4.43 -2.05
CA GLY A 24 -16.96 -5.36 -2.12
C GLY A 24 -17.01 -6.39 -1.03
N GLU A 25 -16.93 -7.65 -1.43
CA GLU A 25 -16.89 -8.81 -0.53
C GLU A 25 -15.54 -9.51 -0.52
N THR A 26 -14.55 -8.91 -1.20
CA THR A 26 -13.20 -9.47 -1.31
C THR A 26 -12.14 -8.44 -0.96
N PHE A 27 -10.99 -8.90 -0.50
CA PHE A 27 -9.75 -8.11 -0.39
C PHE A 27 -8.60 -8.88 -1.02
N TYR A 28 -7.50 -8.20 -1.23
CA TYR A 28 -6.38 -8.69 -2.02
C TYR A 28 -5.06 -8.49 -1.27
N LEU A 29 -4.19 -9.51 -1.31
CA LEU A 29 -2.80 -9.43 -0.85
C LEU A 29 -1.89 -9.48 -2.07
N ILE A 30 -1.07 -8.44 -2.28
CA ILE A 30 -0.16 -8.34 -3.42
C ILE A 30 0.99 -9.33 -3.24
N GLN A 31 1.21 -10.17 -4.25
CA GLN A 31 2.35 -11.09 -4.34
C GLN A 31 3.48 -10.52 -5.20
N SER A 32 3.12 -9.90 -6.32
CA SER A 32 4.06 -9.22 -7.22
C SER A 32 3.38 -8.07 -7.94
N GLY A 33 4.15 -7.12 -8.44
CA GLY A 33 3.67 -5.92 -9.10
C GLY A 33 3.26 -4.81 -8.13
N SER A 34 2.65 -3.75 -8.66
CA SER A 34 2.28 -2.54 -7.90
C SER A 34 0.87 -2.09 -8.22
N VAL A 35 0.14 -1.65 -7.20
CA VAL A 35 -1.26 -1.20 -7.32
C VAL A 35 -1.37 0.25 -6.89
N GLN A 36 -1.93 1.10 -7.75
CA GLN A 36 -2.18 2.51 -7.46
C GLN A 36 -3.57 2.68 -6.84
N LEU A 37 -3.65 3.36 -5.71
CA LEU A 37 -4.90 3.80 -5.11
C LEU A 37 -5.24 5.19 -5.62
N VAL A 38 -6.42 5.32 -6.22
CA VAL A 38 -6.91 6.58 -6.80
C VAL A 38 -8.26 6.92 -6.18
N LYS A 39 -8.44 8.19 -5.83
CA LYS A 39 -9.71 8.72 -5.37
C LYS A 39 -10.15 9.89 -6.21
N CYS A 40 -11.45 9.98 -6.51
CA CYS A 40 -12.03 11.15 -7.14
C CYS A 40 -12.41 12.19 -6.07
N VAL A 41 -11.77 13.35 -6.11
CA VAL A 41 -12.05 14.48 -5.20
C VAL A 41 -12.27 15.74 -6.03
N ASN A 42 -13.46 16.32 -5.97
CA ASN A 42 -13.86 17.49 -6.75
C ASN A 42 -13.60 17.30 -8.26
N ASP A 43 -14.06 16.17 -8.81
CA ASP A 43 -13.92 15.74 -10.21
C ASP A 43 -12.46 15.56 -10.70
N ALA A 44 -11.49 15.67 -9.81
CA ALA A 44 -10.08 15.39 -10.09
C ALA A 44 -9.66 14.03 -9.51
N ARG A 45 -8.96 13.23 -10.33
CA ARG A 45 -8.32 12.01 -9.85
C ARG A 45 -7.09 12.35 -9.03
N LYS A 46 -7.05 11.91 -7.77
CA LYS A 46 -5.91 12.06 -6.88
C LYS A 46 -5.32 10.71 -6.56
N ASN A 47 -4.03 10.57 -6.76
CA ASN A 47 -3.29 9.41 -6.32
C ASN A 47 -3.14 9.47 -4.80
N LEU A 48 -3.71 8.51 -4.11
CA LEU A 48 -3.62 8.42 -2.65
C LEU A 48 -2.34 7.71 -2.23
N ASP A 49 -2.06 6.56 -2.89
CA ASP A 49 -0.97 5.68 -2.50
C ASP A 49 -0.57 4.74 -3.64
N ILE A 50 0.63 4.14 -3.53
CA ILE A 50 1.09 3.04 -4.37
C ILE A 50 1.42 1.88 -3.43
N LEU A 51 0.75 0.75 -3.64
CA LEU A 51 0.92 -0.45 -2.84
C LEU A 51 1.85 -1.45 -3.54
N HIS A 52 2.66 -2.11 -2.74
CA HIS A 52 3.73 -3.01 -3.16
C HIS A 52 3.51 -4.44 -2.67
N PRO A 53 4.32 -5.42 -3.11
CA PRO A 53 4.25 -6.80 -2.64
C PRO A 53 4.30 -6.90 -1.11
N GLY A 54 3.42 -7.74 -0.55
CA GLY A 54 3.23 -7.90 0.89
C GLY A 54 2.19 -6.97 1.50
N GLU A 55 1.69 -5.99 0.76
CA GLU A 55 0.60 -5.13 1.18
C GLU A 55 -0.75 -5.66 0.71
N PHE A 56 -1.81 -5.22 1.37
CA PHE A 56 -3.17 -5.63 1.04
C PHE A 56 -4.07 -4.40 0.83
N PHE A 57 -5.18 -4.62 0.10
CA PHE A 57 -6.16 -3.58 -0.21
C PHE A 57 -7.57 -4.15 -0.36
N GLY A 58 -8.56 -3.28 -0.24
CA GLY A 58 -9.97 -3.65 -0.31
C GLY A 58 -10.54 -4.20 1.00
N GLU A 59 -9.75 -4.27 2.06
CA GLU A 59 -10.10 -4.79 3.38
C GLU A 59 -11.18 -3.98 4.08
N MET A 60 -11.17 -2.65 3.90
CA MET A 60 -12.08 -1.73 4.60
C MET A 60 -13.56 -2.05 4.28
N ALA A 61 -13.85 -2.36 3.04
CA ALA A 61 -15.21 -2.68 2.62
C ALA A 61 -15.78 -3.92 3.34
N ILE A 62 -14.92 -4.89 3.65
CA ILE A 62 -15.29 -6.11 4.36
C ILE A 62 -15.39 -5.88 5.87
N LEU A 63 -14.38 -5.21 6.45
CA LEU A 63 -14.31 -5.01 7.89
C LEU A 63 -15.36 -4.04 8.40
N GLU A 64 -15.64 -2.98 7.64
CA GLU A 64 -16.59 -1.93 8.01
C GLU A 64 -17.98 -2.10 7.37
N ASN A 65 -18.17 -3.14 6.52
CA ASN A 65 -19.37 -3.35 5.73
C ASN A 65 -19.79 -2.08 4.94
N SER A 66 -18.81 -1.42 4.35
CA SER A 66 -18.93 -0.14 3.64
C SER A 66 -18.61 -0.30 2.14
N PRO A 67 -19.02 0.63 1.27
CA PRO A 67 -18.53 0.67 -0.11
C PRO A 67 -17.01 0.83 -0.19
N ARG A 68 -16.44 0.47 -1.34
CA ARG A 68 -15.02 0.66 -1.62
C ARG A 68 -14.62 2.12 -1.44
N SER A 69 -13.57 2.37 -0.66
CA SER A 69 -13.11 3.72 -0.30
C SER A 69 -12.30 4.41 -1.39
N ALA A 70 -11.74 3.65 -2.33
CA ALA A 70 -10.90 4.12 -3.43
C ALA A 70 -10.93 3.14 -4.61
N THR A 71 -10.56 3.64 -5.79
CA THR A 71 -10.27 2.82 -6.97
C THR A 71 -8.85 2.29 -6.90
N CYS A 72 -8.65 1.00 -7.19
CA CYS A 72 -7.35 0.34 -7.24
C CYS A 72 -7.04 -0.08 -8.67
N VAL A 73 -5.90 0.38 -9.20
CA VAL A 73 -5.48 0.15 -10.59
C VAL A 73 -4.12 -0.53 -10.61
N ALA A 74 -3.96 -1.55 -11.42
CA ALA A 74 -2.67 -2.21 -11.64
C ALA A 74 -1.73 -1.26 -12.41
N ILE A 75 -0.55 -0.96 -11.87
CA ILE A 75 0.48 -0.14 -12.56
C ILE A 75 1.22 -0.99 -13.58
N ASP A 76 1.59 -2.18 -13.18
CA ASP A 76 2.28 -3.19 -13.96
C ASP A 76 1.49 -4.52 -13.93
N LYS A 77 2.08 -5.64 -14.31
CA LYS A 77 1.44 -6.95 -14.15
C LYS A 77 1.42 -7.32 -12.67
N VAL A 78 0.22 -7.39 -12.09
CA VAL A 78 0.01 -7.62 -10.66
C VAL A 78 -0.50 -9.04 -10.43
N GLU A 79 0.15 -9.75 -9.53
CA GLU A 79 -0.33 -11.02 -8.98
C GLU A 79 -0.79 -10.81 -7.54
N VAL A 80 -2.00 -11.25 -7.22
CA VAL A 80 -2.61 -11.12 -5.89
C VAL A 80 -3.16 -12.45 -5.40
N LEU A 81 -3.34 -12.56 -4.09
CA LEU A 81 -4.23 -13.54 -3.48
C LEU A 81 -5.54 -12.84 -3.12
N GLU A 82 -6.66 -13.35 -3.63
CA GLU A 82 -8.00 -12.85 -3.34
C GLU A 82 -8.63 -13.63 -2.19
N PHE A 83 -9.14 -12.92 -1.21
CA PHE A 83 -9.86 -13.49 -0.08
C PHE A 83 -11.24 -12.85 0.04
N ASN A 84 -12.28 -13.65 0.24
CA ASN A 84 -13.57 -13.16 0.68
C ASN A 84 -13.65 -13.15 2.22
N LYS A 85 -14.70 -12.57 2.77
CA LYS A 85 -14.91 -12.45 4.23
C LYS A 85 -14.83 -13.81 4.93
N GLU A 86 -15.51 -14.80 4.39
CA GLU A 86 -15.58 -16.15 4.98
C GLU A 86 -14.22 -16.84 5.01
N ASN A 87 -13.49 -16.81 3.88
CA ASN A 87 -12.12 -17.35 3.81
C ASN A 87 -11.16 -16.59 4.74
N PHE A 88 -11.35 -15.30 4.92
CA PHE A 88 -10.57 -14.49 5.82
C PHE A 88 -10.82 -14.85 7.28
N GLU A 89 -12.07 -15.01 7.68
CA GLU A 89 -12.43 -15.45 9.04
C GLU A 89 -11.86 -16.84 9.35
N ILE A 90 -11.98 -17.77 8.41
CA ILE A 90 -11.39 -19.12 8.55
C ILE A 90 -9.85 -19.04 8.67
N LEU A 91 -9.21 -18.20 7.86
CA LEU A 91 -7.76 -18.04 7.90
C LEU A 91 -7.27 -17.51 9.26
N ILE A 92 -7.94 -16.48 9.78
CA ILE A 92 -7.56 -15.84 11.05
C ILE A 92 -7.84 -16.76 12.24
N THR A 93 -9.02 -17.39 12.28
CA THR A 93 -9.41 -18.26 13.40
C THR A 93 -8.62 -19.57 13.40
N GLY A 94 -8.33 -20.10 12.22
CA GLY A 94 -7.56 -21.34 12.05
C GLY A 94 -6.04 -21.16 12.21
N ASN A 95 -5.55 -19.92 12.10
CA ASN A 95 -4.10 -19.64 12.18
C ASN A 95 -3.81 -18.29 12.87
N PRO A 96 -3.68 -18.29 14.21
CA PRO A 96 -3.40 -17.05 14.97
C PRO A 96 -2.11 -16.34 14.56
N GLN A 97 -1.13 -17.04 13.99
CA GLN A 97 0.10 -16.41 13.48
C GLN A 97 -0.20 -15.52 12.26
N MET A 98 -1.13 -15.92 11.39
CA MET A 98 -1.57 -15.10 10.26
C MET A 98 -2.29 -13.84 10.75
N ALA A 99 -3.13 -13.95 11.76
CA ALA A 99 -3.77 -12.78 12.39
C ALA A 99 -2.72 -11.79 12.93
N LEU A 100 -1.66 -12.28 13.58
CA LEU A 100 -0.57 -11.45 14.07
C LEU A 100 0.22 -10.77 12.94
N ILE A 101 0.47 -11.49 11.83
CA ILE A 101 1.13 -10.93 10.65
C ILE A 101 0.29 -9.79 10.06
N LEU A 102 -1.01 -10.01 9.88
CA LEU A 102 -1.93 -8.98 9.37
C LEU A 102 -1.98 -7.77 10.29
N LEU A 103 -2.07 -7.99 11.60
CA LEU A 103 -2.05 -6.89 12.57
C LEU A 103 -0.75 -6.06 12.48
N LYS A 104 0.40 -6.70 12.31
CA LYS A 104 1.69 -6.01 12.11
C LYS A 104 1.69 -5.20 10.81
N LEU A 105 1.12 -5.73 9.72
CA LEU A 105 0.98 -4.99 8.46
C LEU A 105 0.08 -3.76 8.62
N PHE A 106 -1.04 -3.87 9.34
CA PHE A 106 -1.89 -2.72 9.66
C PHE A 106 -1.15 -1.68 10.50
N CYS A 107 -0.47 -2.11 11.56
CA CYS A 107 0.31 -1.19 12.39
C CYS A 107 1.40 -0.46 11.59
N LYS A 108 2.10 -1.18 10.70
CA LYS A 108 3.09 -0.59 9.80
C LYS A 108 2.43 0.47 8.91
N ARG A 109 1.31 0.14 8.26
CA ARG A 109 0.61 1.08 7.38
C ARG A 109 0.15 2.35 8.11
N ILE A 110 -0.39 2.20 9.33
CA ILE A 110 -0.75 3.36 10.16
C ILE A 110 0.48 4.22 10.47
N TYR A 111 1.61 3.58 10.80
CA TYR A 111 2.87 4.29 11.07
C TYR A 111 3.34 5.05 9.83
N ASP A 112 3.36 4.41 8.66
CA ASP A 112 3.78 5.01 7.40
C ASP A 112 2.89 6.20 7.03
N GLN A 113 1.56 6.08 7.17
CA GLN A 113 0.62 7.18 6.92
C GLN A 113 0.79 8.34 7.92
N LYS A 114 1.03 8.03 9.19
CA LYS A 114 1.35 9.05 10.20
C LYS A 114 2.63 9.80 9.82
N ARG A 115 3.68 9.08 9.45
CA ARG A 115 4.97 9.67 9.07
C ARG A 115 4.84 10.55 7.82
N ARG A 116 4.04 10.09 6.84
CA ARG A 116 3.70 10.90 5.66
C ARG A 116 2.97 12.19 6.03
N LEU A 117 2.00 12.12 6.95
CA LEU A 117 1.29 13.32 7.40
C LEU A 117 2.27 14.32 8.03
N GLU A 118 3.22 13.88 8.85
CA GLU A 118 4.26 14.72 9.45
C GLU A 118 5.10 15.44 8.36
N ILE A 119 5.46 14.75 7.28
CA ILE A 119 6.16 15.32 6.13
C ILE A 119 5.30 16.39 5.45
N LEU A 120 4.01 16.10 5.21
CA LEU A 120 3.11 16.99 4.46
C LEU A 120 2.77 18.28 5.20
N VAL A 121 2.84 18.33 6.53
CA VAL A 121 2.64 19.56 7.32
C VAL A 121 3.86 20.49 7.27
N THR A 122 5.01 20.01 6.83
CA THR A 122 6.21 20.84 6.61
C THR A 122 5.97 21.74 5.40
N THR A 123 6.14 23.04 5.56
CA THR A 123 5.81 24.02 4.52
C THR A 123 6.86 24.11 3.42
N ASP A 124 8.15 23.97 3.76
CA ASP A 124 9.25 24.02 2.79
C ASP A 124 9.36 22.72 1.97
N PRO A 125 9.27 22.79 0.63
CA PRO A 125 9.39 21.63 -0.23
C PRO A 125 10.73 20.89 -0.12
N LEU A 126 11.83 21.60 0.07
CA LEU A 126 13.16 20.98 0.24
C LEU A 126 13.25 20.23 1.57
N ALA A 127 12.70 20.81 2.63
CA ALA A 127 12.63 20.12 3.92
C ALA A 127 11.74 18.88 3.84
N ARG A 128 10.61 18.89 3.09
CA ARG A 128 9.81 17.70 2.84
C ARG A 128 10.59 16.57 2.15
N ILE A 129 11.38 16.92 1.14
CA ILE A 129 12.24 15.94 0.46
C ILE A 129 13.28 15.35 1.45
N ALA A 130 13.90 16.20 2.26
CA ALA A 130 14.85 15.73 3.28
C ALA A 130 14.18 14.79 4.30
N GLU A 131 12.97 15.10 4.76
CA GLU A 131 12.18 14.26 5.65
C GLU A 131 11.81 12.90 5.01
N VAL A 132 11.56 12.85 3.70
CA VAL A 132 11.37 11.58 2.99
C VAL A 132 12.61 10.71 3.09
N PHE A 133 13.80 11.25 2.87
CA PHE A 133 15.05 10.50 3.02
C PHE A 133 15.28 10.02 4.47
N LEU A 134 14.98 10.85 5.46
CA LEU A 134 15.06 10.45 6.88
C LEU A 134 14.09 9.33 7.19
N MET A 135 12.84 9.40 6.69
CA MET A 135 11.85 8.35 6.84
C MET A 135 12.34 7.01 6.25
N PHE A 136 12.89 7.02 5.04
CA PHE A 136 13.44 5.80 4.43
C PHE A 136 14.67 5.28 5.17
N ASP A 137 15.45 6.15 5.80
CA ASP A 137 16.54 5.78 6.68
C ASP A 137 16.05 5.06 7.94
N GLU A 138 15.02 5.57 8.57
CA GLU A 138 14.36 4.98 9.73
C GLU A 138 13.72 3.60 9.42
N MET A 139 13.09 3.48 8.23
CA MET A 139 12.46 2.24 7.78
C MET A 139 13.46 1.12 7.46
N ASN A 140 14.70 1.48 7.10
CA ASN A 140 15.76 0.56 6.71
C ASN A 140 17.01 0.73 7.58
N PRO A 141 16.95 0.49 8.90
CA PRO A 141 18.08 0.67 9.78
C PRO A 141 19.20 -0.28 9.38
N VAL A 142 20.35 0.28 8.98
CA VAL A 142 21.55 -0.52 8.68
C VAL A 142 22.26 -0.86 9.98
N THR A 143 22.30 -2.14 10.30
CA THR A 143 22.90 -2.66 11.54
C THR A 143 24.43 -2.57 11.58
N ASN A 144 25.11 -2.37 10.42
CA ASN A 144 26.58 -2.36 10.34
C ASN A 144 27.09 -1.46 9.19
N SER A 145 26.95 -0.13 9.28
CA SER A 145 27.59 0.76 8.31
C SER A 145 28.81 1.48 8.91
N THR A 146 30.00 1.05 8.51
CA THR A 146 31.23 1.83 8.63
C THR A 146 31.38 2.88 7.53
N GLY A 147 30.39 3.00 6.64
CA GLY A 147 30.39 3.91 5.49
C GLY A 147 29.73 5.25 5.77
N LYS A 148 30.29 6.32 5.18
CA LYS A 148 29.78 7.69 5.26
C LYS A 148 28.62 8.01 4.31
N SER A 149 28.14 7.05 3.51
CA SER A 149 27.08 7.23 2.52
C SER A 149 26.06 6.09 2.58
N ARG A 150 24.80 6.43 2.33
CA ARG A 150 23.68 5.48 2.18
C ARG A 150 23.09 5.58 0.79
N THR A 151 22.70 4.45 0.23
CA THR A 151 22.01 4.39 -1.05
C THR A 151 20.58 3.93 -0.79
N PHE A 152 19.61 4.69 -1.29
CA PHE A 152 18.20 4.36 -1.25
C PHE A 152 17.72 4.01 -2.65
N ASN A 153 16.90 2.96 -2.77
CA ASN A 153 16.26 2.60 -4.04
C ASN A 153 14.92 3.35 -4.12
N LEU A 154 15.01 4.63 -4.49
CA LEU A 154 13.88 5.54 -4.60
C LEU A 154 13.79 6.08 -6.01
N THR A 155 12.60 6.08 -6.59
CA THR A 155 12.31 6.78 -7.84
C THR A 155 11.94 8.23 -7.58
N VAL A 156 12.00 9.08 -8.62
CA VAL A 156 11.49 10.45 -8.54
C VAL A 156 9.99 10.45 -8.22
N SER A 157 9.26 9.47 -8.74
CA SER A 157 7.82 9.30 -8.45
C SER A 157 7.56 9.04 -6.98
N ASP A 158 8.39 8.23 -6.32
CA ASP A 158 8.28 7.97 -4.88
C ASP A 158 8.53 9.24 -4.07
N LEU A 159 9.58 10.00 -4.41
CA LEU A 159 9.88 11.28 -3.74
C LEU A 159 8.73 12.27 -3.87
N VAL A 160 8.20 12.43 -5.09
CA VAL A 160 7.06 13.31 -5.38
C VAL A 160 5.83 12.88 -4.59
N HIS A 161 5.53 11.58 -4.58
CA HIS A 161 4.41 11.01 -3.85
C HIS A 161 4.52 11.26 -2.35
N TRP A 162 5.65 10.88 -1.74
CA TRP A 162 5.85 11.01 -0.30
C TRP A 162 5.96 12.47 0.16
N ALA A 163 6.63 13.33 -0.60
CA ALA A 163 6.76 14.75 -0.29
C ALA A 163 5.50 15.58 -0.66
N GLY A 164 4.50 14.98 -1.31
CA GLY A 164 3.29 15.70 -1.74
C GLY A 164 3.59 16.82 -2.73
N LEU A 165 4.54 16.59 -3.64
CA LEU A 165 4.93 17.55 -4.68
C LEU A 165 4.23 17.22 -6.00
N THR A 166 4.32 18.11 -6.96
CA THR A 166 3.91 17.90 -8.37
C THR A 166 5.14 17.72 -9.24
N THR A 167 5.00 17.04 -10.35
CA THR A 167 6.07 16.80 -11.34
C THR A 167 6.17 17.91 -12.37
N GLU A 168 5.62 19.11 -12.08
CA GLU A 168 5.76 20.28 -12.97
C GLU A 168 7.07 21.00 -12.74
#